data_7b76912c61966e8fc9705b5a69a06eac
#
_entry.id   7b76912c61966e8fc9705b5a69a06eac
#
_cell.length_a   1.000
_cell.length_b   1.000
_cell.length_c   1.000
_cell.angle_alpha   90.00
_cell.angle_beta   90.00
_cell.angle_gamma   90.00
#
_symmetry.space_group_name_H-M   'P 1'
#
loop_
_entity.id
_entity.type
_entity.pdbx_description
1 polymer ?
#
loop_
_entity_poly.entity_id
_entity_poly.type
_entity_poly.pdbx_seq_one_letter_code
_entity_poly.pdbx_strand_id
1 'polypeptide(L)'
;KIFAEMRGVSDANGRSPLWDALGTKFFDMEFSEADMLSGLGNKSFIAELMPKYPIYLSMLPDSARAVIGRVHDNTAPALRMLQSEGFNFNGLVDIFDGGPVVEAFVHNVRTVREGMNRHAMVTRKPVNLDVPSEERVMVSNRSFRDFRVTTVPIDCIGPDTVSLPPEVAEALQIESGDPVRLAPLKDSGLLTKHSYRSSVPGGASKWQS
;
A
#
# COMPACT_ATOMS: atom_id res chain seq x y z
N LYS A 1 0.83 1.84 13.53
CA LYS A 1 -0.12 1.30 12.56
C LYS A 1 -0.31 2.29 11.41
N ILE A 2 -0.66 1.76 10.25
CA ILE A 2 -1.15 2.51 9.09
C ILE A 2 -2.54 1.99 8.74
N PHE A 3 -3.37 2.85 8.17
CA PHE A 3 -4.77 2.57 7.87
C PHE A 3 -5.06 2.87 6.42
N ALA A 4 -5.99 2.12 5.83
CA ALA A 4 -6.55 2.39 4.52
C ALA A 4 -8.07 2.24 4.58
N GLU A 5 -8.78 3.25 4.10
CA GLU A 5 -10.24 3.28 4.01
C GLU A 5 -10.65 2.70 2.66
N MET A 6 -11.60 1.75 2.69
CA MET A 6 -12.18 1.16 1.49
C MET A 6 -13.56 1.73 1.27
N ARG A 7 -13.87 2.10 0.02
CA ARG A 7 -15.20 2.59 -0.33
C ARG A 7 -16.26 1.54 -0.01
N GLY A 8 -17.29 1.97 0.72
CA GLY A 8 -18.46 1.16 1.06
C GLY A 8 -19.46 1.01 -0.09
N VAL A 9 -20.48 0.21 0.12
CA VAL A 9 -21.54 -0.04 -0.86
C VAL A 9 -22.49 1.16 -0.91
N SER A 10 -22.72 1.69 -2.12
CA SER A 10 -23.72 2.72 -2.39
C SER A 10 -25.03 2.12 -2.88
N ASP A 11 -26.13 2.85 -2.73
CA ASP A 11 -27.41 2.51 -3.36
C ASP A 11 -27.39 2.81 -4.88
N ALA A 12 -28.50 2.54 -5.56
CA ALA A 12 -28.64 2.78 -7.01
C ALA A 12 -28.45 4.25 -7.41
N ASN A 13 -28.62 5.18 -6.48
CA ASN A 13 -28.45 6.63 -6.71
C ASN A 13 -27.06 7.14 -6.28
N GLY A 14 -26.16 6.25 -5.87
CA GLY A 14 -24.81 6.57 -5.39
C GLY A 14 -24.79 7.11 -3.95
N ARG A 15 -25.87 6.99 -3.18
CA ARG A 15 -25.96 7.45 -1.79
C ARG A 15 -25.51 6.37 -0.83
N SER A 16 -25.04 6.78 0.34
CA SER A 16 -24.66 5.87 1.43
C SER A 16 -25.87 5.59 2.34
N PRO A 17 -26.37 4.34 2.39
CA PRO A 17 -27.45 4.01 3.33
C PRO A 17 -27.08 4.22 4.80
N LEU A 18 -25.78 4.11 5.14
CA LEU A 18 -25.31 4.38 6.48
C LEU A 18 -25.36 5.87 6.80
N TRP A 19 -24.86 6.72 5.90
CA TRP A 19 -24.91 8.17 6.11
C TRP A 19 -26.35 8.68 6.16
N ASP A 20 -27.22 8.21 5.30
CA ASP A 20 -28.64 8.59 5.34
C ASP A 20 -29.30 8.26 6.70
N ALA A 21 -28.91 7.15 7.30
CA ALA A 21 -29.38 6.78 8.62
C ALA A 21 -28.76 7.57 9.78
N LEU A 22 -27.53 8.04 9.61
CA LEU A 22 -26.78 8.78 10.63
C LEU A 22 -26.81 10.30 10.37
N GLY A 23 -26.42 10.71 9.17
CA GLY A 23 -26.20 12.10 8.80
C GLY A 23 -27.48 12.90 8.84
N THR A 24 -28.50 12.47 8.12
CA THR A 24 -29.80 13.15 8.08
C THR A 24 -30.52 13.10 9.43
N LYS A 25 -30.38 11.98 10.15
CA LYS A 25 -31.14 11.77 11.42
C LYS A 25 -30.47 12.42 12.63
N PHE A 26 -29.14 12.40 12.70
CA PHE A 26 -28.39 12.87 13.87
C PHE A 26 -27.65 14.18 13.64
N PHE A 27 -27.37 14.52 12.38
CA PHE A 27 -26.51 15.66 12.02
C PHE A 27 -27.22 16.68 11.13
N ASP A 28 -28.46 16.38 10.70
CA ASP A 28 -29.24 17.24 9.78
C ASP A 28 -28.45 17.61 8.50
N MET A 29 -27.69 16.64 7.99
CA MET A 29 -26.82 16.83 6.83
C MET A 29 -27.03 15.70 5.82
N GLU A 30 -27.30 16.07 4.57
CA GLU A 30 -27.45 15.13 3.46
C GLU A 30 -26.09 14.56 3.00
N PHE A 31 -26.10 13.33 2.45
CA PHE A 31 -24.88 12.67 1.96
C PHE A 31 -24.12 13.52 0.92
N SER A 32 -24.83 14.12 -0.02
CA SER A 32 -24.24 14.97 -1.07
C SER A 32 -23.47 16.17 -0.52
N GLU A 33 -23.98 16.80 0.54
CA GLU A 33 -23.32 17.90 1.22
C GLU A 33 -22.07 17.45 1.94
N ALA A 34 -22.17 16.33 2.66
CA ALA A 34 -21.05 15.74 3.38
C ALA A 34 -19.95 15.25 2.40
N ASP A 35 -20.30 14.65 1.28
CA ASP A 35 -19.37 14.21 0.23
C ASP A 35 -18.65 15.40 -0.40
N MET A 36 -19.35 16.48 -0.69
CA MET A 36 -18.76 17.72 -1.19
C MET A 36 -17.76 18.31 -0.20
N LEU A 37 -18.11 18.41 1.09
CA LEU A 37 -17.22 18.92 2.13
C LEU A 37 -15.97 18.04 2.29
N SER A 38 -16.14 16.72 2.25
CA SER A 38 -15.04 15.76 2.29
C SER A 38 -14.10 15.89 1.08
N GLY A 39 -14.66 16.10 -0.11
CA GLY A 39 -13.93 16.31 -1.35
C GLY A 39 -13.06 17.58 -1.35
N LEU A 40 -13.44 18.58 -0.58
CA LEU A 40 -12.65 19.81 -0.37
C LEU A 40 -11.45 19.60 0.60
N GLY A 41 -11.23 18.39 1.08
CA GLY A 41 -10.12 18.04 1.97
C GLY A 41 -10.30 18.46 3.43
N ASN A 42 -11.44 19.04 3.77
CA ASN A 42 -11.78 19.41 5.14
C ASN A 42 -12.69 18.34 5.76
N LYS A 43 -12.11 17.45 6.56
CA LYS A 43 -12.86 16.43 7.31
C LYS A 43 -13.12 16.82 8.78
N SER A 44 -12.76 18.03 9.21
CA SER A 44 -12.93 18.46 10.60
C SER A 44 -14.41 18.52 11.00
N PHE A 45 -15.31 18.83 10.07
CA PHE A 45 -16.75 18.85 10.32
C PHE A 45 -17.28 17.50 10.83
N ILE A 46 -16.69 16.38 10.40
CA ILE A 46 -17.08 15.03 10.88
C ILE A 46 -16.85 14.93 12.39
N ALA A 47 -15.69 15.40 12.88
CA ALA A 47 -15.36 15.37 14.30
C ALA A 47 -16.28 16.29 15.14
N GLU A 48 -16.74 17.38 14.54
CA GLU A 48 -17.68 18.33 15.19
C GLU A 48 -19.09 17.76 15.25
N LEU A 49 -19.53 17.04 14.21
CA LEU A 49 -20.85 16.41 14.12
C LEU A 49 -20.95 15.13 14.93
N MET A 50 -19.81 14.43 15.18
CA MET A 50 -19.82 13.15 15.88
C MET A 50 -20.43 13.27 17.27
N PRO A 51 -21.42 12.40 17.60
CA PRO A 51 -21.98 12.38 18.94
C PRO A 51 -20.92 11.96 19.96
N LYS A 52 -20.92 12.61 21.13
CA LYS A 52 -20.02 12.28 22.24
C LYS A 52 -20.36 10.98 22.97
N TYR A 53 -21.32 10.22 22.47
CA TYR A 53 -21.78 8.93 22.98
C TYR A 53 -21.81 7.88 21.87
N PRO A 54 -21.64 6.59 22.18
CA PRO A 54 -21.65 5.55 21.16
C PRO A 54 -23.04 5.39 20.51
N ILE A 55 -23.04 5.19 19.19
CA ILE A 55 -24.24 4.80 18.43
C ILE A 55 -24.26 3.28 18.34
N TYR A 56 -25.31 2.68 18.85
CA TYR A 56 -25.47 1.22 18.81
C TYR A 56 -26.01 0.78 17.45
N LEU A 57 -25.39 -0.23 16.84
CA LEU A 57 -25.82 -0.77 15.54
C LEU A 57 -27.28 -1.25 15.53
N SER A 58 -27.78 -1.72 16.67
CA SER A 58 -29.17 -2.14 16.82
C SER A 58 -30.19 -1.00 16.64
N MET A 59 -29.74 0.25 16.72
CA MET A 59 -30.59 1.44 16.50
C MET A 59 -30.68 1.85 15.03
N LEU A 60 -29.83 1.27 14.18
CA LEU A 60 -29.82 1.57 12.76
C LEU A 60 -30.85 0.72 12.01
N PRO A 61 -31.45 1.27 10.93
CA PRO A 61 -32.31 0.48 10.04
C PRO A 61 -31.53 -0.66 9.37
N ASP A 62 -32.26 -1.70 8.94
CA ASP A 62 -31.67 -2.88 8.31
C ASP A 62 -30.84 -2.55 7.08
N SER A 63 -31.26 -1.57 6.27
CA SER A 63 -30.55 -1.10 5.09
C SER A 63 -29.16 -0.56 5.42
N ALA A 64 -29.04 0.22 6.51
CA ALA A 64 -27.77 0.75 6.96
C ALA A 64 -26.88 -0.36 7.57
N ARG A 65 -27.46 -1.26 8.37
CA ARG A 65 -26.70 -2.39 8.95
C ARG A 65 -26.16 -3.33 7.88
N ALA A 66 -26.90 -3.53 6.79
CA ALA A 66 -26.54 -4.44 5.71
C ALA A 66 -25.29 -4.00 4.91
N VAL A 67 -24.92 -2.72 4.93
CA VAL A 67 -23.76 -2.20 4.19
C VAL A 67 -22.50 -2.05 5.05
N ILE A 68 -22.61 -2.13 6.37
CA ILE A 68 -21.48 -1.96 7.29
C ILE A 68 -20.42 -3.04 7.06
N GLY A 69 -19.17 -2.61 6.82
CA GLY A 69 -18.03 -3.50 6.57
C GLY A 69 -18.03 -4.14 5.18
N ARG A 70 -18.93 -3.76 4.29
CA ARG A 70 -18.94 -4.24 2.91
C ARG A 70 -18.19 -3.29 1.99
N VAL A 71 -17.33 -3.85 1.15
CA VAL A 71 -16.57 -3.10 0.17
C VAL A 71 -17.36 -2.99 -1.14
N HIS A 72 -17.27 -1.84 -1.79
CA HIS A 72 -17.82 -1.63 -3.14
C HIS A 72 -17.07 -2.50 -4.16
N ASP A 73 -17.78 -3.09 -5.13
CA ASP A 73 -17.21 -4.02 -6.12
C ASP A 73 -16.03 -3.43 -6.87
N ASN A 74 -16.09 -2.15 -7.23
CA ASN A 74 -15.00 -1.45 -7.94
C ASN A 74 -13.72 -1.33 -7.11
N THR A 75 -13.78 -1.39 -5.78
CA THR A 75 -12.62 -1.28 -4.88
C THR A 75 -12.23 -2.63 -4.26
N ALA A 76 -12.96 -3.70 -4.53
CA ALA A 76 -12.61 -5.04 -4.08
C ALA A 76 -11.21 -5.52 -4.55
N PRO A 77 -10.72 -5.19 -5.77
CA PRO A 77 -9.34 -5.50 -6.16
C PRO A 77 -8.30 -4.78 -5.28
N ALA A 78 -8.54 -3.52 -4.91
CA ALA A 78 -7.66 -2.77 -4.02
C ALA A 78 -7.62 -3.38 -2.61
N LEU A 79 -8.77 -3.83 -2.08
CA LEU A 79 -8.82 -4.54 -0.81
C LEU A 79 -7.98 -5.82 -0.85
N ARG A 80 -8.10 -6.64 -1.91
CA ARG A 80 -7.27 -7.85 -2.07
C ARG A 80 -5.78 -7.54 -2.12
N MET A 81 -5.39 -6.46 -2.82
CA MET A 81 -4.00 -6.00 -2.86
C MET A 81 -3.51 -5.61 -1.46
N LEU A 82 -4.27 -4.84 -0.69
CA LEU A 82 -3.91 -4.47 0.68
C LEU A 82 -3.82 -5.69 1.59
N GLN A 83 -4.75 -6.65 1.47
CA GLN A 83 -4.71 -7.90 2.22
C GLN A 83 -3.45 -8.73 1.90
N SER A 84 -3.04 -8.79 0.63
CA SER A 84 -1.78 -9.44 0.23
C SER A 84 -0.54 -8.74 0.79
N GLU A 85 -0.63 -7.44 1.09
CA GLU A 85 0.42 -6.67 1.76
C GLU A 85 0.39 -6.84 3.30
N GLY A 86 -0.61 -7.52 3.86
CA GLY A 86 -0.70 -7.78 5.31
C GLY A 86 -1.64 -6.85 6.07
N PHE A 87 -2.49 -6.11 5.36
CA PHE A 87 -3.57 -5.35 6.00
C PHE A 87 -4.72 -6.28 6.40
N ASN A 88 -5.31 -6.01 7.56
CA ASN A 88 -6.41 -6.78 8.10
C ASN A 88 -7.59 -5.89 8.49
N PHE A 89 -8.80 -6.40 8.33
CA PHE A 89 -10.00 -5.77 8.85
C PHE A 89 -10.21 -6.18 10.31
N ASN A 90 -10.30 -5.20 11.19
CA ASN A 90 -10.48 -5.40 12.65
C ASN A 90 -11.81 -4.79 13.15
N GLY A 91 -12.81 -4.72 12.29
CA GLY A 91 -14.13 -4.21 12.65
C GLY A 91 -14.29 -2.69 12.61
N LEU A 92 -13.24 -1.95 12.20
CA LEU A 92 -13.34 -0.51 11.98
C LEU A 92 -14.00 -0.22 10.63
N VAL A 93 -14.95 0.69 10.62
CA VAL A 93 -15.63 1.13 9.40
C VAL A 93 -15.62 2.64 9.28
N ASP A 94 -15.64 3.12 8.05
CA ASP A 94 -15.89 4.53 7.78
C ASP A 94 -17.36 4.85 8.10
N ILE A 95 -17.59 5.89 8.86
CA ILE A 95 -18.96 6.33 9.21
C ILE A 95 -19.69 6.94 8.02
N PHE A 96 -18.98 7.32 6.98
CA PHE A 96 -19.54 7.96 5.79
C PHE A 96 -20.34 6.97 4.94
N ASP A 97 -19.73 5.85 4.59
CA ASP A 97 -20.33 4.87 3.68
C ASP A 97 -20.34 3.44 4.23
N GLY A 98 -19.83 3.25 5.45
CA GLY A 98 -19.75 1.95 6.09
C GLY A 98 -18.67 1.04 5.55
N GLY A 99 -17.83 1.52 4.64
CA GLY A 99 -16.73 0.75 4.08
C GLY A 99 -15.73 0.29 5.14
N PRO A 100 -15.08 -0.87 4.97
CA PRO A 100 -14.13 -1.37 5.93
C PRO A 100 -12.86 -0.51 5.96
N VAL A 101 -12.37 -0.19 7.15
CA VAL A 101 -11.04 0.38 7.39
C VAL A 101 -10.10 -0.76 7.73
N VAL A 102 -9.13 -1.02 6.88
CA VAL A 102 -8.12 -2.05 7.11
C VAL A 102 -6.86 -1.44 7.69
N GLU A 103 -6.17 -2.19 8.54
CA GLU A 103 -4.96 -1.71 9.22
C GLU A 103 -3.81 -2.70 9.14
N ALA A 104 -2.58 -2.17 9.18
CA ALA A 104 -1.37 -2.96 9.34
C ALA A 104 -0.36 -2.25 10.25
N PHE A 105 0.49 -3.00 10.94
CA PHE A 105 1.72 -2.44 11.45
C PHE A 105 2.72 -2.29 10.29
N VAL A 106 3.42 -1.16 10.22
CA VAL A 106 4.37 -0.87 9.13
C VAL A 106 5.36 -2.01 8.90
N HIS A 107 5.89 -2.59 9.99
CA HIS A 107 6.85 -3.70 9.90
C HIS A 107 6.24 -5.03 9.44
N ASN A 108 4.91 -5.16 9.42
CA ASN A 108 4.20 -6.33 8.91
C ASN A 108 3.82 -6.19 7.44
N VAL A 109 3.89 -4.97 6.88
CA VAL A 109 3.63 -4.76 5.46
C VAL A 109 4.68 -5.52 4.64
N ARG A 110 4.25 -6.40 3.76
CA ARG A 110 5.12 -7.28 2.97
C ARG A 110 6.20 -6.50 2.23
N THR A 111 5.83 -5.48 1.48
CA THR A 111 6.76 -4.63 0.73
C THR A 111 7.80 -3.95 1.63
N VAL A 112 7.44 -3.61 2.87
CA VAL A 112 8.38 -3.06 3.85
C VAL A 112 9.31 -4.14 4.39
N ARG A 113 8.77 -5.30 4.75
CA ARG A 113 9.51 -6.43 5.33
C ARG A 113 10.50 -7.05 4.35
N GLU A 114 10.10 -7.19 3.08
CA GLU A 114 10.92 -7.79 2.02
C GLU A 114 11.81 -6.77 1.32
N GLY A 115 11.66 -5.49 1.62
CA GLY A 115 12.47 -4.43 1.04
C GLY A 115 13.92 -4.47 1.53
N MET A 116 14.86 -4.16 0.64
CA MET A 116 16.29 -4.12 0.92
C MET A 116 16.85 -2.73 0.66
N ASN A 117 17.83 -2.32 1.48
CA ASN A 117 18.62 -1.12 1.22
C ASN A 117 19.89 -1.52 0.48
N ARG A 118 20.27 -0.75 -0.53
CA ARG A 118 21.49 -0.90 -1.33
C ARG A 118 22.04 0.47 -1.66
N HIS A 119 23.25 0.50 -2.23
CA HIS A 119 23.83 1.71 -2.79
C HIS A 119 23.80 1.61 -4.32
N ALA A 120 23.48 2.71 -4.97
CA ALA A 120 23.50 2.78 -6.42
C ALA A 120 24.95 2.68 -6.94
N MET A 121 25.14 1.92 -8.01
CA MET A 121 26.38 1.89 -8.79
C MET A 121 26.02 2.19 -10.23
N VAL A 122 26.25 3.40 -10.68
CA VAL A 122 25.99 3.78 -12.06
C VAL A 122 27.04 3.11 -12.97
N THR A 123 26.56 2.32 -13.92
CA THR A 123 27.42 1.53 -14.81
C THR A 123 27.09 1.78 -16.28
N ARG A 124 28.14 1.85 -17.11
CA ARG A 124 27.99 1.92 -18.58
C ARG A 124 27.92 0.55 -19.23
N LYS A 125 28.00 -0.54 -18.43
CA LYS A 125 27.79 -1.88 -18.96
C LYS A 125 26.35 -1.99 -19.43
N PRO A 126 26.09 -2.58 -20.60
CA PRO A 126 24.74 -2.78 -21.10
C PRO A 126 23.95 -3.65 -20.12
N VAL A 127 22.77 -3.16 -19.74
CA VAL A 127 21.80 -3.90 -18.94
C VAL A 127 20.62 -4.20 -19.84
N ASN A 128 20.25 -5.45 -19.95
CA ASN A 128 19.02 -5.81 -20.65
C ASN A 128 17.81 -5.42 -19.80
N LEU A 129 17.18 -4.31 -20.15
CA LEU A 129 15.96 -3.84 -19.45
C LEU A 129 14.68 -4.52 -19.96
N ASP A 130 14.75 -5.26 -21.06
CA ASP A 130 13.60 -5.98 -21.64
C ASP A 130 13.53 -7.42 -21.11
N VAL A 131 13.14 -7.51 -19.83
CA VAL A 131 12.93 -8.79 -19.13
C VAL A 131 11.49 -8.87 -18.62
N PRO A 132 10.94 -10.08 -18.44
CA PRO A 132 9.61 -10.28 -17.87
C PRO A 132 9.43 -9.60 -16.50
N SER A 133 8.20 -9.22 -16.18
CA SER A 133 7.89 -8.53 -14.91
C SER A 133 8.23 -9.36 -13.67
N GLU A 134 8.25 -10.70 -13.82
CA GLU A 134 8.61 -11.66 -12.78
C GLU A 134 10.10 -11.61 -12.42
N GLU A 135 10.92 -11.12 -13.32
CA GLU A 135 12.38 -10.96 -13.15
C GLU A 135 12.77 -9.52 -12.83
N ARG A 136 11.81 -8.69 -12.43
CA ARG A 136 12.04 -7.28 -12.12
C ARG A 136 11.81 -6.98 -10.65
N VAL A 137 12.51 -5.98 -10.16
CA VAL A 137 12.32 -5.40 -8.83
C VAL A 137 12.11 -3.90 -8.94
N MET A 138 11.38 -3.35 -8.01
CA MET A 138 11.29 -1.90 -7.86
C MET A 138 12.57 -1.38 -7.22
N VAL A 139 13.10 -0.28 -7.75
CA VAL A 139 14.17 0.49 -7.14
C VAL A 139 13.72 1.94 -6.99
N SER A 140 13.91 2.50 -5.81
CA SER A 140 13.53 3.89 -5.52
C SER A 140 14.68 4.65 -4.89
N ASN A 141 14.68 5.98 -5.10
CA ASN A 141 15.46 6.87 -4.28
C ASN A 141 14.89 6.91 -2.84
N ARG A 142 15.56 7.64 -1.94
CA ARG A 142 15.11 7.80 -0.55
C ARG A 142 14.63 9.22 -0.22
N SER A 143 14.45 10.04 -1.26
CA SER A 143 13.89 11.38 -1.09
C SER A 143 12.39 11.28 -0.78
N PHE A 144 11.96 11.94 0.28
CA PHE A 144 10.53 12.01 0.61
C PHE A 144 9.80 13.04 -0.26
N ARG A 145 10.46 14.18 -0.53
CA ARG A 145 9.87 15.29 -1.31
C ARG A 145 9.82 14.94 -2.80
N ASP A 146 10.92 14.38 -3.32
CA ASP A 146 11.11 14.07 -4.74
C ASP A 146 11.21 12.54 -4.91
N PHE A 147 10.24 11.82 -4.36
CA PHE A 147 10.21 10.36 -4.42
C PHE A 147 10.07 9.88 -5.87
N ARG A 148 10.99 9.01 -6.28
CA ARG A 148 11.00 8.39 -7.60
C ARG A 148 11.22 6.90 -7.48
N VAL A 149 10.53 6.15 -8.33
CA VAL A 149 10.62 4.70 -8.40
C VAL A 149 10.56 4.24 -9.85
N THR A 150 11.35 3.22 -10.15
CA THR A 150 11.29 2.50 -11.43
C THR A 150 11.52 1.01 -11.18
N THR A 151 11.59 0.21 -12.24
CA THR A 151 11.88 -1.22 -12.13
C THR A 151 13.15 -1.56 -12.91
N VAL A 152 13.94 -2.47 -12.34
CA VAL A 152 15.15 -3.00 -12.97
C VAL A 152 15.16 -4.54 -12.90
N PRO A 153 15.91 -5.21 -13.78
CA PRO A 153 16.14 -6.64 -13.68
C PRO A 153 16.76 -7.03 -12.35
N ILE A 154 16.41 -8.20 -11.84
CA ILE A 154 16.97 -8.70 -10.57
C ILE A 154 18.49 -8.94 -10.66
N ASP A 155 19.01 -9.24 -11.86
CA ASP A 155 20.44 -9.43 -12.09
C ASP A 155 21.28 -8.16 -11.88
N CYS A 156 20.63 -7.01 -11.77
CA CYS A 156 21.31 -5.76 -11.41
C CYS A 156 21.69 -5.70 -9.91
N ILE A 157 21.16 -6.61 -9.08
CA ILE A 157 21.33 -6.58 -7.63
C ILE A 157 22.59 -7.32 -7.22
N GLY A 158 23.54 -6.59 -6.65
CA GLY A 158 24.70 -7.13 -5.96
C GLY A 158 24.47 -7.31 -4.44
N PRO A 159 25.49 -7.77 -3.71
CA PRO A 159 25.42 -7.96 -2.26
C PRO A 159 25.03 -6.67 -1.51
N ASP A 160 25.69 -5.56 -1.82
CA ASP A 160 25.50 -4.27 -1.16
C ASP A 160 25.15 -3.13 -2.13
N THR A 161 25.16 -3.41 -3.42
CA THR A 161 24.96 -2.44 -4.50
C THR A 161 23.85 -2.88 -5.44
N VAL A 162 23.34 -1.92 -6.22
CA VAL A 162 22.53 -2.19 -7.42
C VAL A 162 23.17 -1.48 -8.61
N SER A 163 23.43 -2.23 -9.68
CA SER A 163 24.01 -1.70 -10.92
C SER A 163 22.93 -1.07 -11.76
N LEU A 164 23.02 0.23 -11.99
CA LEU A 164 22.01 1.01 -12.70
C LEU A 164 22.62 1.65 -13.97
N PRO A 165 21.93 1.55 -15.12
CA PRO A 165 22.29 2.35 -16.29
C PRO A 165 22.15 3.85 -16.00
N PRO A 166 22.90 4.72 -16.70
CA PRO A 166 22.88 6.17 -16.48
C PRO A 166 21.46 6.76 -16.58
N GLU A 167 20.67 6.33 -17.55
CA GLU A 167 19.29 6.78 -17.76
C GLU A 167 18.36 6.43 -16.59
N VAL A 168 18.59 5.30 -15.93
CA VAL A 168 17.84 4.89 -14.74
C VAL A 168 18.24 5.74 -13.54
N ALA A 169 19.55 6.01 -13.38
CA ALA A 169 20.05 6.86 -12.31
C ALA A 169 19.55 8.30 -12.44
N GLU A 170 19.54 8.83 -13.66
CA GLU A 170 18.98 10.15 -13.98
C GLU A 170 17.47 10.21 -13.66
N ALA A 171 16.71 9.21 -14.09
CA ALA A 171 15.26 9.12 -13.80
C ALA A 171 14.96 9.08 -12.30
N LEU A 172 15.83 8.45 -11.51
CA LEU A 172 15.73 8.39 -10.06
C LEU A 172 16.33 9.62 -9.36
N GLN A 173 17.04 10.49 -10.09
CA GLN A 173 17.79 11.63 -9.55
C GLN A 173 18.79 11.20 -8.45
N ILE A 174 19.62 10.22 -8.79
CA ILE A 174 20.64 9.68 -7.88
C ILE A 174 21.99 9.57 -8.60
N GLU A 175 23.05 9.52 -7.80
CA GLU A 175 24.42 9.32 -8.23
C GLU A 175 24.99 7.98 -7.70
N SER A 176 26.16 7.60 -8.19
CA SER A 176 26.87 6.44 -7.64
C SER A 176 27.20 6.66 -6.16
N GLY A 177 26.87 5.69 -5.33
CA GLY A 177 27.04 5.74 -3.88
C GLY A 177 25.77 6.14 -3.12
N ASP A 178 24.77 6.70 -3.79
CA ASP A 178 23.54 7.08 -3.13
C ASP A 178 22.76 5.86 -2.61
N PRO A 179 22.12 6.01 -1.44
CA PRO A 179 21.31 4.94 -0.88
C PRO A 179 19.98 4.82 -1.64
N VAL A 180 19.66 3.61 -2.04
CA VAL A 180 18.42 3.25 -2.73
C VAL A 180 17.68 2.15 -1.96
N ARG A 181 16.38 2.07 -2.19
CA ARG A 181 15.55 0.99 -1.64
C ARG A 181 15.03 0.10 -2.76
N LEU A 182 15.18 -1.20 -2.57
CA LEU A 182 14.61 -2.23 -3.44
C LEU A 182 13.36 -2.82 -2.78
N ALA A 183 12.36 -3.16 -3.58
CA ALA A 183 11.17 -3.85 -3.13
C ALA A 183 10.69 -4.83 -4.22
N PRO A 184 10.05 -5.95 -3.87
CA PRO A 184 9.52 -6.88 -4.85
C PRO A 184 8.38 -6.22 -5.64
N LEU A 185 8.36 -6.43 -6.95
CA LEU A 185 7.24 -5.96 -7.80
C LEU A 185 5.99 -6.83 -7.62
N LYS A 186 6.19 -8.13 -7.42
CA LYS A 186 5.15 -9.12 -7.15
C LYS A 186 5.58 -10.05 -6.02
N ASP A 187 4.67 -10.86 -5.52
CA ASP A 187 4.97 -11.89 -4.52
C ASP A 187 5.75 -13.07 -5.17
N SER A 188 6.99 -12.78 -5.54
CA SER A 188 7.86 -13.73 -6.24
C SER A 188 8.86 -14.45 -5.33
N GLY A 189 9.04 -13.95 -4.09
CA GLY A 189 10.10 -14.39 -3.20
C GLY A 189 11.53 -14.19 -3.78
N LEU A 190 11.66 -13.44 -4.87
CA LEU A 190 12.93 -13.24 -5.57
C LEU A 190 13.98 -12.56 -4.72
N LEU A 191 13.61 -11.53 -3.99
CA LEU A 191 14.54 -10.79 -3.13
C LEU A 191 15.02 -11.65 -1.97
N THR A 192 14.15 -12.49 -1.40
CA THR A 192 14.51 -13.41 -0.33
C THR A 192 15.51 -14.48 -0.81
N LYS A 193 15.29 -15.02 -2.03
CA LYS A 193 16.22 -16.00 -2.64
C LYS A 193 17.57 -15.37 -2.97
N HIS A 194 17.58 -14.11 -3.40
CA HIS A 194 18.80 -13.40 -3.78
C HIS A 194 19.64 -13.03 -2.55
N SER A 195 19.01 -12.60 -1.45
CA SER A 195 19.71 -12.32 -0.19
C SER A 195 20.37 -13.60 0.39
N TYR A 196 19.74 -14.76 0.24
CA TYR A 196 20.28 -16.02 0.73
C TYR A 196 21.51 -16.50 -0.09
N ARG A 197 21.52 -16.30 -1.42
CA ARG A 197 22.67 -16.66 -2.26
C ARG A 197 23.91 -15.81 -1.98
N SER A 198 23.76 -14.56 -1.56
CA SER A 198 24.88 -13.68 -1.25
C SER A 198 25.49 -13.89 0.14
N SER A 199 24.80 -14.62 1.03
CA SER A 199 25.24 -14.89 2.40
C SER A 199 25.92 -16.23 2.62
N VAL A 200 26.09 -17.06 1.57
CA VAL A 200 26.86 -18.32 1.65
C VAL A 200 28.29 -18.06 1.16
N PRO A 201 29.29 -17.92 2.05
CA PRO A 201 30.70 -17.97 1.62
C PRO A 201 30.96 -19.36 1.02
N GLY A 202 31.58 -19.39 -0.15
CA GLY A 202 32.00 -20.62 -0.81
C GLY A 202 32.94 -21.43 0.09
N GLY A 203 32.37 -22.32 0.87
CA GLY A 203 33.05 -23.26 1.74
C GLY A 203 32.85 -24.68 1.20
N ALA A 204 33.56 -25.00 0.12
CA ALA A 204 33.85 -26.37 -0.20
C ALA A 204 34.92 -26.87 0.78
N SER A 205 34.55 -27.61 1.80
CA SER A 205 35.52 -28.44 2.51
C SER A 205 35.02 -29.89 2.58
N LYS A 206 35.77 -30.69 1.83
CA LYS A 206 36.00 -32.09 1.96
C LYS A 206 35.89 -32.59 3.40
N TRP A 207 35.02 -33.59 3.61
CA TRP A 207 35.26 -34.63 4.61
C TRP A 207 35.08 -35.96 3.92
N GLN A 208 36.22 -36.56 3.47
CA GLN A 208 36.42 -37.98 3.33
C GLN A 208 37.30 -38.45 4.48
N SER A 209 36.79 -39.30 5.27
CA SER A 209 37.38 -40.52 5.83
C SER A 209 36.55 -40.97 7.03
#